data_f487f859301bf5b4dfe738fd312f3e1b
#
_entry.id   f487f859301bf5b4dfe738fd312f3e1b
#
_cell.length_a   1.000
_cell.length_b   1.000
_cell.length_c   1.000
_cell.angle_alpha   90.00
_cell.angle_beta   90.00
_cell.angle_gamma   90.00
#
_symmetry.space_group_name_H-M   'P 1'
#
loop_
_entity.id
_entity.type
_entity.pdbx_description
1 polymer ?
#
loop_
_entity_poly.entity_id
_entity_poly.type
_entity_poly.pdbx_seq_one_letter_code
_entity_poly.pdbx_strand_id
1 'polypeptide(L)'
;MSDNIEIYQDIAIHAIESVFEGEYHNTLGIPMPQIKILMPDDADYITGQYYIMIDDTWQIHLNFGKLPISFKEFEDEVKVLTRHEIEHYMCCPFDVITHLRMLKCIIDVYKKEFSHLGIDIQHACGSISNQAADIIVDTKNYFRNPQDTLVSEINWIKKGANIKNCPRHSKLMFLTKEALWGTSLEINETDHELLGIVRDLAEKFKVNGIEDKASFLNKTKEYARTFFSLYIKDQLSPNDDGQQGSQSQQGDQSQQGGQSQQGGQSQQGGQSQQGGQSQQGGQSQQGGQSQQ
;
A
#
# COMPACT_ATOMS: atom_id res chain seq x y z
N MET A 1 1.32 30.04 -11.41
CA MET A 1 1.23 28.67 -10.82
C MET A 1 0.60 27.66 -11.78
N SER A 2 -0.33 28.03 -12.64
CA SER A 2 -0.95 27.13 -13.64
C SER A 2 0.08 26.57 -14.63
N ASP A 3 0.93 27.42 -15.19
CA ASP A 3 1.86 27.04 -16.27
C ASP A 3 2.87 25.93 -15.85
N ASN A 4 3.24 25.87 -14.58
CA ASN A 4 4.15 24.84 -14.11
C ASN A 4 3.48 23.47 -13.93
N ILE A 5 2.19 23.45 -13.60
CA ILE A 5 1.47 22.18 -13.37
C ILE A 5 1.31 21.41 -14.68
N GLU A 6 0.97 22.11 -15.76
CA GLU A 6 0.84 21.53 -17.10
C GLU A 6 2.15 20.87 -17.57
N ILE A 7 3.29 21.52 -17.31
CA ILE A 7 4.61 20.93 -17.65
C ILE A 7 4.85 19.63 -16.87
N TYR A 8 4.53 19.59 -15.57
CA TYR A 8 4.67 18.37 -14.77
C TYR A 8 3.73 17.26 -15.24
N GLN A 9 2.51 17.61 -15.66
CA GLN A 9 1.55 16.67 -16.22
C GLN A 9 2.07 16.06 -17.53
N ASP A 10 2.58 16.87 -18.43
CA ASP A 10 3.14 16.42 -19.70
C ASP A 10 4.36 15.50 -19.47
N ILE A 11 5.27 15.87 -18.56
CA ILE A 11 6.42 15.04 -18.20
C ILE A 11 5.95 13.69 -17.63
N ALA A 12 4.96 13.69 -16.73
CA ALA A 12 4.44 12.47 -16.13
C ALA A 12 3.81 11.55 -17.16
N ILE A 13 2.95 12.08 -18.04
CA ILE A 13 2.31 11.32 -19.12
C ILE A 13 3.38 10.69 -20.01
N HIS A 14 4.35 11.48 -20.47
CA HIS A 14 5.41 10.99 -21.33
C HIS A 14 6.29 9.91 -20.67
N ALA A 15 6.60 10.09 -19.38
CA ALA A 15 7.36 9.11 -18.60
C ALA A 15 6.60 7.78 -18.47
N ILE A 16 5.30 7.82 -18.17
CA ILE A 16 4.43 6.64 -18.08
C ILE A 16 4.36 5.93 -19.43
N GLU A 17 4.08 6.67 -20.52
CA GLU A 17 4.03 6.14 -21.88
C GLU A 17 5.35 5.44 -22.24
N SER A 18 6.49 6.06 -21.95
CA SER A 18 7.80 5.51 -22.25
C SER A 18 8.08 4.18 -21.53
N VAL A 19 7.63 4.05 -20.27
CA VAL A 19 7.74 2.79 -19.51
C VAL A 19 6.86 1.71 -20.12
N PHE A 20 5.61 2.04 -20.44
CA PHE A 20 4.69 1.07 -21.03
C PHE A 20 5.15 0.59 -22.40
N GLU A 21 5.48 1.50 -23.31
CA GLU A 21 5.93 1.16 -24.67
C GLU A 21 7.25 0.39 -24.66
N GLY A 22 8.22 0.81 -23.83
CA GLY A 22 9.54 0.20 -23.76
C GLY A 22 9.59 -1.13 -23.05
N GLU A 23 8.85 -1.30 -21.95
CA GLU A 23 9.04 -2.42 -21.03
C GLU A 23 7.87 -3.40 -20.99
N TYR A 24 6.63 -2.92 -21.14
CA TYR A 24 5.44 -3.73 -20.89
C TYR A 24 4.63 -4.03 -22.15
N HIS A 25 4.30 -3.05 -22.96
CA HIS A 25 3.46 -3.26 -24.14
C HIS A 25 4.14 -4.16 -25.16
N ASN A 26 5.33 -3.79 -25.59
CA ASN A 26 6.06 -4.53 -26.63
C ASN A 26 6.60 -5.89 -26.15
N THR A 27 6.88 -6.02 -24.84
CA THR A 27 7.48 -7.24 -24.29
C THR A 27 6.43 -8.22 -23.77
N LEU A 28 5.35 -7.72 -23.16
CA LEU A 28 4.36 -8.52 -22.44
C LEU A 28 2.95 -8.39 -23.01
N GLY A 29 2.73 -7.52 -24.00
CA GLY A 29 1.43 -7.30 -24.62
C GLY A 29 0.39 -6.67 -23.67
N ILE A 30 0.84 -5.99 -22.62
CA ILE A 30 -0.05 -5.34 -21.66
C ILE A 30 -0.51 -4.01 -22.24
N PRO A 31 -1.83 -3.75 -22.34
CA PRO A 31 -2.33 -2.47 -22.83
C PRO A 31 -1.96 -1.35 -21.85
N MET A 32 -1.67 -0.18 -22.39
CA MET A 32 -1.43 1.01 -21.58
C MET A 32 -2.71 1.35 -20.79
N PRO A 33 -2.61 1.61 -19.46
CA PRO A 33 -3.75 2.09 -18.68
C PRO A 33 -4.16 3.49 -19.11
N GLN A 34 -5.41 3.85 -18.85
CA GLN A 34 -5.84 5.23 -19.01
C GLN A 34 -5.20 6.10 -17.94
N ILE A 35 -4.73 7.28 -18.32
CA ILE A 35 -4.17 8.24 -17.37
C ILE A 35 -5.23 9.27 -17.01
N LYS A 36 -5.52 9.38 -15.72
CA LYS A 36 -6.42 10.38 -15.15
C LYS A 36 -5.65 11.34 -14.25
N ILE A 37 -5.69 12.61 -14.58
CA ILE A 37 -5.18 13.67 -13.71
C ILE A 37 -6.29 14.03 -12.71
N LEU A 38 -5.97 13.92 -11.42
CA LEU A 38 -6.93 14.26 -10.36
C LEU A 38 -7.03 15.77 -10.18
N MET A 39 -8.25 16.27 -10.19
CA MET A 39 -8.60 17.67 -9.96
C MET A 39 -9.09 17.86 -8.51
N PRO A 40 -9.07 19.09 -7.96
CA PRO A 40 -9.47 19.35 -6.58
C PRO A 40 -10.88 18.86 -6.18
N ASP A 41 -11.77 18.67 -7.14
CA ASP A 41 -13.14 18.15 -6.96
C ASP A 41 -13.23 16.63 -7.06
N ASP A 42 -12.17 15.93 -7.49
CA ASP A 42 -12.15 14.48 -7.49
C ASP A 42 -12.07 13.95 -6.06
N ALA A 43 -12.78 12.86 -5.76
CA ALA A 43 -12.85 12.26 -4.42
C ALA A 43 -11.49 11.79 -3.89
N ASP A 44 -10.61 11.38 -4.82
CA ASP A 44 -9.29 10.86 -4.49
C ASP A 44 -8.20 11.94 -4.49
N TYR A 45 -8.56 13.21 -4.78
CA TYR A 45 -7.59 14.31 -4.76
C TYR A 45 -7.17 14.65 -3.33
N ILE A 46 -5.86 14.69 -3.09
CA ILE A 46 -5.29 15.03 -1.78
C ILE A 46 -4.44 16.28 -1.88
N THR A 47 -4.92 17.37 -1.27
CA THR A 47 -4.18 18.64 -1.19
C THR A 47 -2.86 18.47 -0.42
N GLY A 48 -1.80 19.06 -0.93
CA GLY A 48 -0.48 19.03 -0.29
C GLY A 48 0.30 17.73 -0.50
N GLN A 49 -0.23 16.81 -1.31
CA GLN A 49 0.44 15.56 -1.67
C GLN A 49 0.64 15.44 -3.18
N TYR A 50 1.66 14.67 -3.53
CA TYR A 50 1.91 14.17 -4.87
C TYR A 50 1.97 12.65 -4.80
N TYR A 51 1.23 11.96 -5.68
CA TYR A 51 1.29 10.51 -5.81
C TYR A 51 0.87 10.05 -7.20
N ILE A 52 1.30 8.84 -7.55
CA ILE A 52 0.87 8.07 -8.69
C ILE A 52 0.29 6.76 -8.16
N MET A 53 -0.83 6.32 -8.68
CA MET A 53 -1.50 5.09 -8.28
C MET A 53 -2.19 4.46 -9.48
N ILE A 54 -2.19 3.14 -9.59
CA ILE A 54 -3.04 2.40 -10.51
C ILE A 54 -4.21 1.81 -9.75
N ASP A 55 -5.44 2.05 -10.21
CA ASP A 55 -6.65 1.51 -9.60
C ASP A 55 -7.05 0.14 -10.17
N ASP A 56 -8.07 -0.47 -9.61
CA ASP A 56 -8.59 -1.78 -10.00
C ASP A 56 -9.27 -1.82 -11.38
N THR A 57 -9.48 -0.66 -12.01
CA THR A 57 -10.00 -0.52 -13.36
C THR A 57 -8.92 -0.36 -14.42
N TRP A 58 -7.65 -0.52 -14.05
CA TRP A 58 -6.50 -0.31 -14.91
C TRP A 58 -6.37 1.15 -15.38
N GLN A 59 -6.52 2.07 -14.43
CA GLN A 59 -6.37 3.51 -14.65
C GLN A 59 -5.28 4.07 -13.74
N ILE A 60 -4.35 4.85 -14.31
CA ILE A 60 -3.34 5.58 -13.53
C ILE A 60 -3.92 6.90 -13.08
N HIS A 61 -3.92 7.12 -11.79
CA HIS A 61 -4.29 8.39 -11.16
C HIS A 61 -3.03 9.20 -10.84
N LEU A 62 -2.98 10.43 -11.31
CA LEU A 62 -1.93 11.39 -11.02
C LEU A 62 -2.46 12.49 -10.11
N ASN A 63 -1.95 12.58 -8.89
CA ASN A 63 -2.31 13.63 -7.95
C ASN A 63 -1.21 14.67 -7.84
N PHE A 64 -1.49 15.90 -8.23
CA PHE A 64 -0.58 17.05 -8.15
C PHE A 64 -1.00 18.06 -7.07
N GLY A 65 -1.49 17.58 -5.94
CA GLY A 65 -1.84 18.43 -4.78
C GLY A 65 -0.63 19.18 -4.21
N LYS A 66 0.58 18.71 -4.53
CA LYS A 66 1.86 19.37 -4.28
C LYS A 66 2.75 19.19 -5.51
N LEU A 67 3.41 20.26 -5.96
CA LEU A 67 4.36 20.16 -7.07
C LEU A 67 5.71 19.59 -6.60
N PRO A 68 6.31 18.69 -7.40
CA PRO A 68 7.67 18.20 -7.19
C PRO A 68 8.72 19.32 -7.33
N ILE A 69 9.96 19.07 -6.89
CA ILE A 69 10.97 20.12 -6.73
C ILE A 69 11.77 20.37 -8.01
N SER A 70 12.03 19.35 -8.86
CA SER A 70 12.82 19.50 -10.08
C SER A 70 12.29 18.60 -11.20
N PHE A 71 12.30 19.12 -12.44
CA PHE A 71 11.79 18.40 -13.62
C PHE A 71 12.56 17.12 -13.92
N LYS A 72 13.89 17.15 -13.80
CA LYS A 72 14.73 16.01 -14.16
C LYS A 72 14.57 14.83 -13.19
N GLU A 73 14.60 15.11 -11.90
CA GLU A 73 14.39 14.09 -10.87
C GLU A 73 12.96 13.55 -10.90
N PHE A 74 12.02 14.40 -11.31
CA PHE A 74 10.61 14.07 -11.39
C PHE A 74 10.31 13.01 -12.46
N GLU A 75 10.87 13.16 -13.67
CA GLU A 75 10.67 12.16 -14.75
C GLU A 75 11.16 10.77 -14.32
N ASP A 76 12.37 10.71 -13.73
CA ASP A 76 12.95 9.46 -13.26
C ASP A 76 12.12 8.84 -12.12
N GLU A 77 11.64 9.65 -11.19
CA GLU A 77 10.76 9.21 -10.10
C GLU A 77 9.44 8.66 -10.63
N VAL A 78 8.81 9.34 -11.62
CA VAL A 78 7.58 8.86 -12.26
C VAL A 78 7.78 7.51 -12.91
N LYS A 79 8.89 7.29 -13.62
CA LYS A 79 9.21 5.99 -14.23
C LYS A 79 9.33 4.88 -13.19
N VAL A 80 10.01 5.15 -12.06
CA VAL A 80 10.16 4.16 -10.98
C VAL A 80 8.82 3.84 -10.34
N LEU A 81 8.02 4.86 -10.00
CA LEU A 81 6.69 4.68 -9.43
C LEU A 81 5.76 3.93 -10.39
N THR A 82 5.81 4.25 -11.67
CA THR A 82 5.01 3.55 -12.69
C THR A 82 5.36 2.07 -12.73
N ARG A 83 6.65 1.71 -12.74
CA ARG A 83 7.09 0.31 -12.66
C ARG A 83 6.61 -0.37 -11.38
N HIS A 84 6.69 0.32 -10.24
CA HIS A 84 6.25 -0.18 -8.95
C HIS A 84 4.76 -0.55 -8.99
N GLU A 85 3.92 0.38 -9.43
CA GLU A 85 2.47 0.15 -9.51
C GLU A 85 2.12 -1.00 -10.47
N ILE A 86 2.74 -1.05 -11.64
CA ILE A 86 2.52 -2.15 -12.61
C ILE A 86 2.91 -3.49 -11.99
N GLU A 87 4.01 -3.57 -11.26
CA GLU A 87 4.47 -4.81 -10.67
C GLU A 87 3.54 -5.32 -9.55
N HIS A 88 2.73 -4.47 -8.94
CA HIS A 88 1.65 -4.95 -8.09
C HIS A 88 0.64 -5.82 -8.86
N TYR A 89 0.33 -5.49 -10.09
CA TYR A 89 -0.54 -6.30 -10.96
C TYR A 89 0.17 -7.52 -11.55
N MET A 90 1.45 -7.38 -11.85
CA MET A 90 2.22 -8.43 -12.51
C MET A 90 2.75 -9.49 -11.55
N CYS A 91 3.16 -9.06 -10.37
CA CYS A 91 3.93 -9.86 -9.42
C CYS A 91 3.21 -10.07 -8.09
N CYS A 92 3.05 -9.06 -7.26
CA CYS A 92 2.51 -9.19 -5.90
C CYS A 92 1.68 -7.96 -5.51
N PRO A 93 0.41 -8.14 -5.13
CA PRO A 93 -0.35 -9.41 -4.97
C PRO A 93 -0.93 -10.02 -6.24
N PHE A 94 -0.81 -9.41 -7.39
CA PHE A 94 -1.26 -9.75 -8.75
C PHE A 94 -2.77 -10.05 -8.94
N ASP A 95 -3.52 -10.31 -7.89
CA ASP A 95 -4.97 -10.48 -7.92
C ASP A 95 -5.61 -10.24 -6.54
N VAL A 96 -6.91 -9.90 -6.56
CA VAL A 96 -7.70 -9.60 -5.35
C VAL A 96 -7.74 -10.78 -4.38
N ILE A 97 -7.80 -12.01 -4.88
CA ILE A 97 -7.88 -13.20 -4.02
C ILE A 97 -6.57 -13.38 -3.24
N THR A 98 -5.43 -13.19 -3.91
CA THR A 98 -4.12 -13.23 -3.25
C THR A 98 -3.99 -12.11 -2.22
N HIS A 99 -4.40 -10.88 -2.56
CA HIS A 99 -4.43 -9.78 -1.61
C HIS A 99 -5.26 -10.09 -0.36
N LEU A 100 -6.51 -10.55 -0.53
CA LEU A 100 -7.37 -10.93 0.59
C LEU A 100 -6.78 -12.07 1.44
N ARG A 101 -6.08 -13.03 0.81
CA ARG A 101 -5.37 -14.09 1.53
C ARG A 101 -4.17 -13.55 2.32
N MET A 102 -3.44 -12.57 1.79
CA MET A 102 -2.37 -11.89 2.52
C MET A 102 -2.91 -11.18 3.76
N LEU A 103 -3.99 -10.39 3.62
CA LEU A 103 -4.67 -9.76 4.75
C LEU A 103 -5.12 -10.78 5.80
N LYS A 104 -5.76 -11.86 5.34
CA LYS A 104 -6.18 -12.94 6.23
C LYS A 104 -5.01 -13.58 6.96
N CYS A 105 -3.89 -13.80 6.29
CA CYS A 105 -2.68 -14.36 6.92
C CYS A 105 -2.16 -13.48 8.05
N ILE A 106 -2.16 -12.16 7.88
CA ILE A 106 -1.72 -11.19 8.89
C ILE A 106 -2.66 -11.24 10.10
N ILE A 107 -3.99 -11.22 9.84
CA ILE A 107 -5.01 -11.30 10.89
C ILE A 107 -4.90 -12.63 11.67
N ASP A 108 -4.68 -13.75 10.97
CA ASP A 108 -4.52 -15.07 11.60
C ASP A 108 -3.27 -15.13 12.48
N VAL A 109 -2.13 -14.58 12.03
CA VAL A 109 -0.91 -14.45 12.82
C VAL A 109 -1.17 -13.61 14.07
N TYR A 110 -1.78 -12.44 13.91
CA TYR A 110 -2.11 -11.56 15.02
C TYR A 110 -3.00 -12.25 16.06
N LYS A 111 -4.12 -12.81 15.62
CA LYS A 111 -5.08 -13.48 16.52
C LYS A 111 -4.47 -14.65 17.29
N LYS A 112 -3.59 -15.41 16.63
CA LYS A 112 -2.99 -16.59 17.22
C LYS A 112 -1.83 -16.27 18.18
N GLU A 113 -0.99 -15.30 17.83
CA GLU A 113 0.31 -15.12 18.47
C GLU A 113 0.42 -13.77 19.22
N PHE A 114 -0.38 -12.75 18.83
CA PHE A 114 -0.20 -11.36 19.25
C PHE A 114 -1.48 -10.65 19.72
N SER A 115 -2.60 -11.35 19.91
CA SER A 115 -3.88 -10.74 20.27
C SER A 115 -3.87 -9.93 21.56
N HIS A 116 -2.90 -10.16 22.45
CA HIS A 116 -2.71 -9.44 23.69
C HIS A 116 -2.22 -7.99 23.52
N LEU A 117 -1.79 -7.60 22.31
CA LEU A 117 -1.24 -6.26 22.05
C LEU A 117 -2.29 -5.16 21.96
N GLY A 118 -3.56 -5.50 21.78
CA GLY A 118 -4.63 -4.52 21.63
C GLY A 118 -4.56 -3.64 20.39
N ILE A 119 -3.81 -4.06 19.35
CA ILE A 119 -3.71 -3.34 18.08
C ILE A 119 -5.04 -3.47 17.32
N ASP A 120 -5.51 -2.39 16.71
CA ASP A 120 -6.58 -2.47 15.71
C ASP A 120 -6.04 -3.14 14.43
N ILE A 121 -6.12 -4.45 14.42
CA ILE A 121 -5.60 -5.26 13.33
C ILE A 121 -6.33 -5.04 12.01
N GLN A 122 -7.60 -4.61 12.04
CA GLN A 122 -8.35 -4.35 10.81
C GLN A 122 -7.79 -3.14 10.09
N HIS A 123 -7.36 -2.14 10.84
CA HIS A 123 -6.68 -0.97 10.29
C HIS A 123 -5.22 -1.26 9.90
N ALA A 124 -4.49 -1.96 10.75
CA ALA A 124 -3.06 -2.21 10.54
C ALA A 124 -2.75 -3.24 9.43
N CYS A 125 -3.65 -4.22 9.19
CA CYS A 125 -3.33 -5.33 8.28
C CYS A 125 -3.11 -4.88 6.82
N GLY A 126 -3.78 -3.82 6.38
CA GLY A 126 -3.58 -3.25 5.04
C GLY A 126 -2.16 -2.74 4.85
N SER A 127 -1.68 -1.91 5.78
CA SER A 127 -0.31 -1.36 5.73
C SER A 127 0.75 -2.47 5.80
N ILE A 128 0.59 -3.45 6.71
CA ILE A 128 1.54 -4.58 6.82
C ILE A 128 1.55 -5.43 5.55
N SER A 129 0.39 -5.64 4.91
CA SER A 129 0.27 -6.37 3.65
C SER A 129 0.98 -5.63 2.52
N ASN A 130 0.77 -4.32 2.42
CA ASN A 130 1.41 -3.48 1.42
C ASN A 130 2.93 -3.50 1.57
N GLN A 131 3.45 -3.28 2.78
CA GLN A 131 4.90 -3.34 3.04
C GLN A 131 5.52 -4.69 2.64
N ALA A 132 4.82 -5.80 2.90
CA ALA A 132 5.29 -7.12 2.48
C ALA A 132 5.27 -7.28 0.94
N ALA A 133 4.28 -6.71 0.26
CA ALA A 133 4.20 -6.69 -1.20
C ALA A 133 5.28 -5.79 -1.80
N ASP A 134 5.48 -4.58 -1.25
CA ASP A 134 6.49 -3.62 -1.69
C ASP A 134 7.92 -4.18 -1.64
N ILE A 135 8.25 -4.97 -0.60
CA ILE A 135 9.55 -5.67 -0.56
C ILE A 135 9.74 -6.55 -1.79
N ILE A 136 8.69 -7.27 -2.22
CA ILE A 136 8.75 -8.16 -3.38
C ILE A 136 8.85 -7.37 -4.68
N VAL A 137 7.95 -6.41 -4.85
CA VAL A 137 7.83 -5.56 -6.03
C VAL A 137 9.10 -4.75 -6.27
N ASP A 138 9.57 -4.04 -5.24
CA ASP A 138 10.76 -3.19 -5.35
C ASP A 138 12.04 -4.02 -5.51
N THR A 139 12.12 -5.19 -4.90
CA THR A 139 13.27 -6.08 -5.12
C THR A 139 13.32 -6.58 -6.56
N LYS A 140 12.17 -6.88 -7.16
CA LYS A 140 12.09 -7.23 -8.58
C LYS A 140 12.50 -6.05 -9.47
N ASN A 141 11.98 -4.86 -9.18
CA ASN A 141 12.35 -3.64 -9.90
C ASN A 141 13.84 -3.30 -9.77
N TYR A 142 14.40 -3.48 -8.56
CA TYR A 142 15.82 -3.28 -8.34
C TYR A 142 16.69 -4.20 -9.20
N PHE A 143 16.35 -5.48 -9.33
CA PHE A 143 17.13 -6.38 -10.19
C PHE A 143 17.00 -6.10 -11.69
N ARG A 144 15.93 -5.46 -12.12
CA ARG A 144 15.76 -4.99 -13.51
C ARG A 144 16.44 -3.65 -13.78
N ASN A 145 16.27 -2.70 -12.87
CA ASN A 145 16.69 -1.31 -13.00
C ASN A 145 17.40 -0.86 -11.70
N PRO A 146 18.61 -1.38 -11.40
CA PRO A 146 19.22 -1.20 -10.07
C PRO A 146 19.44 0.25 -9.71
N GLN A 147 19.96 1.05 -10.65
CA GLN A 147 20.34 2.44 -10.39
C GLN A 147 19.12 3.32 -10.14
N ASP A 148 18.11 3.23 -10.99
CA ASP A 148 16.91 4.07 -10.89
C ASP A 148 16.15 3.76 -9.61
N THR A 149 15.94 2.46 -9.32
CA THR A 149 15.22 2.01 -8.12
C THR A 149 15.97 2.42 -6.85
N LEU A 150 17.29 2.23 -6.81
CA LEU A 150 18.12 2.61 -5.65
C LEU A 150 18.07 4.12 -5.38
N VAL A 151 18.25 4.93 -6.42
CA VAL A 151 18.24 6.41 -6.29
C VAL A 151 16.87 6.89 -5.82
N SER A 152 15.79 6.37 -6.39
CA SER A 152 14.43 6.70 -5.98
C SER A 152 14.16 6.36 -4.51
N GLU A 153 14.53 5.15 -4.07
CA GLU A 153 14.34 4.71 -2.68
C GLU A 153 15.14 5.56 -1.69
N ILE A 154 16.42 5.85 -1.99
CA ILE A 154 17.26 6.74 -1.17
C ILE A 154 16.65 8.15 -1.09
N ASN A 155 16.19 8.69 -2.22
CA ASN A 155 15.56 10.01 -2.26
C ASN A 155 14.28 10.05 -1.44
N TRP A 156 13.46 8.99 -1.51
CA TRP A 156 12.24 8.88 -0.73
C TRP A 156 12.55 8.86 0.78
N ILE A 157 13.53 8.05 1.20
CA ILE A 157 13.99 8.00 2.60
C ILE A 157 14.49 9.37 3.07
N LYS A 158 15.24 10.09 2.24
CA LYS A 158 15.78 11.42 2.58
C LYS A 158 14.72 12.51 2.64
N LYS A 159 13.74 12.47 1.74
CA LYS A 159 12.69 13.51 1.63
C LYS A 159 11.58 13.38 2.66
N GLY A 160 11.17 12.16 2.99
CA GLY A 160 9.90 11.93 3.68
C GLY A 160 10.01 11.32 5.07
N ALA A 161 10.93 10.42 5.28
CA ALA A 161 10.96 9.65 6.49
C ALA A 161 12.25 9.95 7.26
N ASN A 162 12.12 10.49 8.46
CA ASN A 162 13.23 10.49 9.40
C ASN A 162 13.45 9.06 9.93
N ILE A 163 13.70 8.12 8.98
CA ILE A 163 13.79 6.67 9.24
C ILE A 163 14.79 6.36 10.36
N LYS A 164 15.85 7.15 10.50
CA LYS A 164 16.86 6.94 11.55
C LYS A 164 16.26 6.96 12.96
N ASN A 165 15.28 7.82 13.17
CA ASN A 165 14.63 8.00 14.48
C ASN A 165 13.31 7.24 14.61
N CYS A 166 12.94 6.46 13.60
CA CYS A 166 11.73 5.65 13.66
C CYS A 166 11.92 4.41 14.55
N PRO A 167 10.83 3.88 15.13
CA PRO A 167 10.83 2.60 15.81
C PRO A 167 11.36 1.46 14.90
N ARG A 168 11.83 0.37 15.51
CA ARG A 168 12.40 -0.79 14.81
C ARG A 168 11.44 -1.37 13.78
N HIS A 169 10.17 -1.56 14.14
CA HIS A 169 9.16 -2.10 13.24
C HIS A 169 8.92 -1.22 12.01
N SER A 170 9.05 0.10 12.14
CA SER A 170 8.91 1.04 11.02
C SER A 170 10.11 1.02 10.05
N LYS A 171 11.29 0.60 10.52
CA LYS A 171 12.49 0.43 9.68
C LYS A 171 12.52 -0.89 8.93
N LEU A 172 11.70 -1.86 9.35
CA LEU A 172 11.79 -3.27 8.93
C LEU A 172 11.75 -3.44 7.41
N MET A 173 10.83 -2.76 6.72
CA MET A 173 10.67 -2.85 5.27
C MET A 173 11.96 -2.42 4.55
N PHE A 174 12.46 -1.24 4.86
CA PHE A 174 13.65 -0.67 4.20
C PHE A 174 14.92 -1.48 4.47
N LEU A 175 15.14 -1.88 5.72
CA LEU A 175 16.28 -2.71 6.06
C LEU A 175 16.22 -4.09 5.42
N THR A 176 15.01 -4.64 5.22
CA THR A 176 14.82 -5.89 4.49
C THR A 176 15.16 -5.73 3.01
N LYS A 177 14.74 -4.63 2.37
CA LYS A 177 15.15 -4.29 1.00
C LYS A 177 16.69 -4.15 0.91
N GLU A 178 17.31 -3.41 1.83
CA GLU A 178 18.77 -3.26 1.90
C GLU A 178 19.49 -4.61 1.97
N ALA A 179 19.01 -5.52 2.82
CA ALA A 179 19.58 -6.86 2.96
C ALA A 179 19.36 -7.77 1.73
N LEU A 180 18.22 -7.62 1.04
CA LEU A 180 17.91 -8.35 -0.19
C LEU A 180 18.74 -7.87 -1.37
N TRP A 181 18.93 -6.56 -1.49
CA TRP A 181 19.64 -5.92 -2.60
C TRP A 181 21.17 -6.00 -2.43
N GLY A 182 21.64 -6.19 -1.20
CA GLY A 182 23.08 -6.19 -0.88
C GLY A 182 23.73 -4.83 -1.06
N THR A 183 22.94 -3.75 -0.95
CA THR A 183 23.40 -2.35 -1.12
C THR A 183 22.81 -1.48 -0.03
N SER A 184 23.49 -0.38 0.30
CA SER A 184 23.02 0.52 1.36
C SER A 184 21.97 1.49 0.84
N LEU A 185 20.87 1.63 1.61
CA LEU A 185 19.87 2.68 1.47
C LEU A 185 20.20 3.93 2.32
N GLU A 186 21.42 4.02 2.83
CA GLU A 186 21.94 5.13 3.66
C GLU A 186 21.19 5.29 5.01
N ILE A 187 20.52 4.22 5.48
CA ILE A 187 19.82 4.24 6.78
C ILE A 187 20.83 4.27 7.92
N ASN A 188 21.97 3.61 7.74
CA ASN A 188 23.07 3.54 8.72
C ASN A 188 22.61 3.01 10.08
N GLU A 189 21.84 1.90 10.07
CA GLU A 189 21.37 1.26 11.30
C GLU A 189 22.54 0.63 12.06
N THR A 190 22.56 0.80 13.38
CA THR A 190 23.59 0.30 14.28
C THR A 190 23.10 -0.76 15.26
N ASP A 191 21.81 -0.99 15.32
CA ASP A 191 21.22 -2.04 16.17
C ASP A 191 21.52 -3.43 15.59
N HIS A 192 22.52 -4.09 16.15
CA HIS A 192 22.97 -5.40 15.71
C HIS A 192 21.89 -6.50 15.86
N GLU A 193 21.01 -6.39 16.86
CA GLU A 193 19.88 -7.31 17.03
C GLU A 193 18.89 -7.15 15.88
N LEU A 194 18.49 -5.92 15.57
CA LEU A 194 17.60 -5.61 14.44
C LEU A 194 18.22 -6.09 13.13
N LEU A 195 19.49 -5.80 12.88
CA LEU A 195 20.19 -6.25 11.67
C LEU A 195 20.27 -7.77 11.55
N GLY A 196 20.34 -8.50 12.68
CA GLY A 196 20.23 -9.96 12.71
C GLY A 196 18.85 -10.43 12.27
N ILE A 197 17.80 -9.87 12.87
CA ILE A 197 16.39 -10.18 12.54
C ILE A 197 16.09 -9.90 11.06
N VAL A 198 16.56 -8.77 10.55
CA VAL A 198 16.38 -8.36 9.15
C VAL A 198 17.06 -9.35 8.18
N ARG A 199 18.29 -9.80 8.48
CA ARG A 199 18.97 -10.79 7.66
C ARG A 199 18.20 -12.12 7.61
N ASP A 200 17.72 -12.59 8.76
CA ASP A 200 16.92 -13.82 8.83
C ASP A 200 15.62 -13.69 8.03
N LEU A 201 14.97 -12.53 8.09
CA LEU A 201 13.76 -12.24 7.29
C LEU A 201 14.07 -12.20 5.80
N ALA A 202 15.15 -11.53 5.40
CA ALA A 202 15.58 -11.47 4.00
C ALA A 202 15.86 -12.87 3.41
N GLU A 203 16.50 -13.77 4.19
CA GLU A 203 16.69 -15.15 3.75
C GLU A 203 15.36 -15.89 3.53
N LYS A 204 14.33 -15.64 4.37
CA LYS A 204 12.99 -16.21 4.16
C LYS A 204 12.33 -15.68 2.89
N PHE A 205 12.57 -14.41 2.53
CA PHE A 205 12.08 -13.84 1.27
C PHE A 205 12.76 -14.42 0.04
N LYS A 206 14.02 -14.86 0.15
CA LYS A 206 14.76 -15.51 -0.95
C LYS A 206 14.29 -16.94 -1.23
N VAL A 207 13.64 -17.60 -0.28
CA VAL A 207 13.17 -19.00 -0.46
C VAL A 207 12.27 -19.12 -1.67
N ASN A 208 12.60 -20.06 -2.56
CA ASN A 208 11.95 -20.29 -3.86
C ASN A 208 12.01 -19.11 -4.86
N GLY A 209 12.81 -18.08 -4.58
CA GLY A 209 12.88 -16.86 -5.36
C GLY A 209 11.88 -15.79 -4.92
N ILE A 210 12.24 -14.52 -5.16
CA ILE A 210 11.44 -13.38 -4.68
C ILE A 210 10.06 -13.35 -5.34
N GLU A 211 9.95 -13.75 -6.60
CA GLU A 211 8.74 -13.71 -7.43
C GLU A 211 7.87 -14.98 -7.36
N ASP A 212 8.23 -15.96 -6.53
CA ASP A 212 7.45 -17.20 -6.42
C ASP A 212 6.11 -16.93 -5.76
N LYS A 213 5.06 -16.89 -6.57
CA LYS A 213 3.67 -16.62 -6.16
C LYS A 213 3.16 -17.61 -5.10
N ALA A 214 3.60 -18.86 -5.15
CA ALA A 214 3.21 -19.87 -4.17
C ALA A 214 3.74 -19.58 -2.76
N SER A 215 4.83 -18.82 -2.65
CA SER A 215 5.47 -18.46 -1.38
C SER A 215 4.99 -17.12 -0.79
N PHE A 216 4.22 -16.29 -1.51
CA PHE A 216 3.83 -14.95 -1.06
C PHE A 216 3.13 -14.96 0.30
N LEU A 217 2.19 -15.89 0.51
CA LEU A 217 1.49 -16.00 1.79
C LEU A 217 2.43 -16.35 2.95
N ASN A 218 3.46 -17.15 2.68
CA ASN A 218 4.45 -17.48 3.70
C ASN A 218 5.37 -16.29 3.99
N LYS A 219 5.83 -15.58 2.95
CA LYS A 219 6.61 -14.34 3.09
C LYS A 219 5.84 -13.30 3.90
N THR A 220 4.54 -13.09 3.58
CA THR A 220 3.65 -12.20 4.33
C THR A 220 3.52 -12.59 5.80
N LYS A 221 3.37 -13.89 6.10
CA LYS A 221 3.31 -14.39 7.50
C LYS A 221 4.59 -14.11 8.27
N GLU A 222 5.73 -14.38 7.66
CA GLU A 222 7.03 -14.15 8.30
C GLU A 222 7.28 -12.66 8.51
N TYR A 223 6.89 -11.82 7.54
CA TYR A 223 6.95 -10.37 7.69
C TYR A 223 6.07 -9.90 8.86
N ALA A 224 4.80 -10.33 8.91
CA ALA A 224 3.87 -9.95 9.97
C ALA A 224 4.35 -10.39 11.37
N ARG A 225 4.87 -11.62 11.51
CA ARG A 225 5.46 -12.08 12.78
C ARG A 225 6.62 -11.21 13.22
N THR A 226 7.51 -10.90 12.30
CA THR A 226 8.68 -10.06 12.59
C THR A 226 8.24 -8.65 12.97
N PHE A 227 7.30 -8.07 12.24
CA PHE A 227 6.73 -6.76 12.53
C PHE A 227 6.12 -6.69 13.94
N PHE A 228 5.22 -7.61 14.28
CA PHE A 228 4.59 -7.62 15.61
C PHE A 228 5.60 -7.89 16.73
N SER A 229 6.58 -8.75 16.51
CA SER A 229 7.64 -9.01 17.51
C SER A 229 8.49 -7.77 17.80
N LEU A 230 8.81 -6.99 16.76
CA LEU A 230 9.53 -5.72 16.92
C LEU A 230 8.64 -4.65 17.55
N TYR A 231 7.36 -4.57 17.16
CA TYR A 231 6.40 -3.65 17.76
C TYR A 231 6.30 -3.83 19.29
N ILE A 232 6.23 -5.08 19.78
CA ILE A 232 6.27 -5.39 21.23
C ILE A 232 7.53 -4.82 21.87
N LYS A 233 8.69 -5.09 21.28
CA LYS A 233 9.98 -4.64 21.83
C LYS A 233 10.07 -3.11 21.88
N ASP A 234 9.53 -2.44 20.87
CA ASP A 234 9.48 -0.98 20.82
C ASP A 234 8.57 -0.39 21.92
N GLN A 235 7.46 -1.09 22.26
CA GLN A 235 6.55 -0.67 23.34
C GLN A 235 7.14 -0.94 24.74
N LEU A 236 7.94 -2.00 24.88
CA LEU A 236 8.54 -2.39 26.17
C LEU A 236 9.87 -1.67 26.46
N SER A 237 10.45 -0.99 25.49
CA SER A 237 11.65 -0.17 25.67
C SER A 237 11.23 1.30 25.83
N PRO A 238 10.91 1.76 27.06
CA PRO A 238 10.65 3.18 27.28
C PRO A 238 11.97 3.90 26.97
N ASN A 239 11.92 4.88 26.08
CA ASN A 239 13.01 5.82 25.93
C ASN A 239 13.38 6.35 27.30
N ASP A 240 14.62 6.19 27.72
CA ASP A 240 15.17 6.60 29.03
C ASP A 240 15.34 8.15 29.12
N ASP A 241 14.66 8.88 28.28
CA ASP A 241 14.57 10.34 28.32
C ASP A 241 13.13 10.76 28.60
N GLY A 242 12.93 11.13 29.88
CA GLY A 242 11.66 11.56 30.43
C GLY A 242 10.98 12.67 29.63
N GLN A 243 9.97 12.29 28.86
CA GLN A 243 8.92 13.19 28.44
C GLN A 243 7.56 12.47 28.53
N GLN A 244 6.85 12.87 29.56
CA GLN A 244 5.48 12.54 29.85
C GLN A 244 4.56 12.95 28.70
N GLY A 245 3.77 12.01 28.22
CA GLY A 245 2.42 12.22 27.70
C GLY A 245 2.26 13.23 26.56
N SER A 246 2.42 12.73 25.33
CA SER A 246 1.66 13.25 24.20
C SER A 246 1.10 12.05 23.47
N GLN A 247 -0.22 11.89 23.54
CA GLN A 247 -0.96 11.09 22.58
C GLN A 247 -0.66 11.67 21.20
N SER A 248 0.38 11.18 20.56
CA SER A 248 0.61 11.43 19.15
C SER A 248 -0.45 10.64 18.38
N GLN A 249 -1.48 11.33 17.94
CA GLN A 249 -2.13 11.00 16.70
C GLN A 249 -1.03 11.07 15.63
N GLN A 250 -0.30 9.99 15.50
CA GLN A 250 0.58 9.77 14.39
C GLN A 250 -0.34 9.38 13.23
N GLY A 251 -0.71 10.39 12.46
CA GLY A 251 -1.26 10.17 11.14
C GLY A 251 -0.24 9.34 10.36
N ASP A 252 -0.64 8.13 10.00
CA ASP A 252 0.09 7.28 9.07
C ASP A 252 0.29 8.03 7.76
N GLN A 253 1.43 8.69 7.61
CA GLN A 253 1.93 9.17 6.33
C GLN A 253 2.85 8.13 5.70
N SER A 254 2.39 6.90 5.61
CA SER A 254 2.90 5.92 4.66
C SER A 254 1.84 5.73 3.58
N GLN A 255 1.52 6.81 2.88
CA GLN A 255 0.79 6.71 1.63
C GLN A 255 1.80 6.64 0.49
N GLN A 256 2.36 5.49 0.32
CA GLN A 256 2.79 5.05 -0.99
C GLN A 256 1.68 4.18 -1.56
N GLY A 257 1.23 4.51 -2.74
CA GLY A 257 0.06 4.08 -3.45
C GLY A 257 -0.32 2.62 -3.27
N GLY A 258 -1.61 2.37 -3.25
CA GLY A 258 -2.20 1.04 -3.21
C GLY A 258 -3.29 0.90 -2.15
N GLN A 259 -4.14 1.89 -1.95
CA GLN A 259 -5.45 1.65 -1.36
C GLN A 259 -6.45 1.30 -2.46
N SER A 260 -6.55 0.02 -2.74
CA SER A 260 -7.78 -0.50 -3.34
C SER A 260 -8.90 -0.27 -2.33
N GLN A 261 -9.54 0.88 -2.37
CA GLN A 261 -10.81 1.09 -1.68
C GLN A 261 -11.88 0.28 -2.40
N GLN A 262 -12.10 -0.92 -1.92
CA GLN A 262 -13.30 -1.66 -2.23
C GLN A 262 -14.47 -0.92 -1.55
N GLY A 263 -15.12 -0.03 -2.31
CA GLY A 263 -16.35 0.63 -1.92
C GLY A 263 -17.49 -0.37 -1.86
N GLY A 264 -17.63 -1.03 -0.72
CA GLY A 264 -18.80 -1.81 -0.35
C GLY A 264 -19.59 -1.04 0.71
N GLN A 265 -20.23 0.05 0.36
CA GLN A 265 -21.25 0.66 1.24
C GLN A 265 -22.55 -0.12 1.11
N SER A 266 -22.68 -1.13 1.95
CA SER A 266 -24.00 -1.64 2.31
C SER A 266 -24.60 -0.69 3.36
N GLN A 267 -25.35 0.29 2.92
CA GLN A 267 -26.24 1.03 3.81
C GLN A 267 -27.41 0.12 4.19
N GLN A 268 -27.29 -0.55 5.31
CA GLN A 268 -28.43 -1.15 6.00
C GLN A 268 -28.90 -0.19 7.08
N GLY A 269 -29.68 0.80 6.66
CA GLY A 269 -30.43 1.68 7.53
C GLY A 269 -31.64 0.93 8.10
N GLY A 270 -31.45 0.28 9.22
CA GLY A 270 -32.54 -0.27 10.04
C GLY A 270 -32.96 0.74 11.09
N GLN A 271 -33.85 1.64 10.81
CA GLN A 271 -34.57 2.39 11.85
C GLN A 271 -35.88 1.66 12.18
N SER A 272 -35.88 0.97 13.30
CA SER A 272 -37.07 0.47 13.94
C SER A 272 -37.78 1.64 14.62
N GLN A 273 -38.86 2.13 14.05
CA GLN A 273 -39.87 2.90 14.83
C GLN A 273 -41.07 1.99 15.10
N GLN A 274 -41.22 1.68 16.37
CA GLN A 274 -42.41 1.08 16.96
C GLN A 274 -43.50 2.14 17.04
N GLY A 275 -44.65 1.89 16.41
CA GLY A 275 -45.80 2.74 16.51
C GLY A 275 -47.01 1.94 16.04
N GLY A 276 -47.66 1.28 16.99
CA GLY A 276 -48.90 0.55 16.71
C GLY A 276 -50.09 1.49 16.57
N GLN A 277 -50.99 1.15 15.66
CA GLN A 277 -52.44 1.34 15.87
C GLN A 277 -53.22 0.44 14.91
N SER A 278 -54.08 -0.36 15.55
CA SER A 278 -55.07 -1.21 14.96
C SER A 278 -56.20 -0.37 14.29
N GLN A 279 -56.66 -0.76 13.11
CA GLN A 279 -58.10 -0.62 12.77
C GLN A 279 -58.53 -1.71 11.83
N GLN A 280 -59.60 -2.40 12.30
CA GLN A 280 -60.40 -3.37 11.63
C GLN A 280 -61.24 -2.77 10.50
N GLY A 281 -61.44 -3.51 9.43
CA GLY A 281 -62.41 -3.17 8.41
C GLY A 281 -62.41 -4.20 7.31
N GLY A 282 -63.26 -5.18 7.47
CA GLY A 282 -63.49 -6.20 6.46
C GLY A 282 -64.40 -5.69 5.34
N GLN A 283 -64.32 -6.32 4.18
CA GLN A 283 -65.46 -6.78 3.40
C GLN A 283 -65.01 -7.60 2.19
N SER A 284 -65.66 -8.74 2.12
CA SER A 284 -65.65 -9.72 1.03
C SER A 284 -66.39 -9.16 -0.21
N GLN A 285 -65.90 -9.50 -1.42
CA GLN A 285 -66.84 -9.81 -2.52
C GLN A 285 -66.19 -10.76 -3.53
N GLN A 286 -66.96 -11.84 -3.73
CA GLN A 286 -66.83 -12.89 -4.73
C GLN A 286 -67.27 -12.42 -6.12
N GLY A 287 -66.76 -13.04 -7.14
CA GLY A 287 -67.28 -13.09 -8.49
C GLY A 287 -66.12 -13.32 -9.45
N GLY A 288 -65.93 -14.31 -10.19
CA GLY A 288 -66.78 -15.32 -10.80
C GLY A 288 -66.71 -15.21 -12.33
N GLN A 289 -66.23 -16.35 -12.98
CA GLN A 289 -66.43 -16.78 -14.37
C GLN A 289 -65.60 -16.09 -15.47
N SER A 290 -64.72 -16.82 -16.16
CA SER A 290 -64.86 -17.87 -17.22
C SER A 290 -64.92 -17.34 -18.67
N GLN A 291 -64.13 -18.06 -19.53
CA GLN A 291 -64.25 -18.26 -21.00
C GLN A 291 -63.66 -17.12 -21.89
N GLN A 292 -62.79 -17.37 -22.78
CA GLN A 292 -62.50 -18.44 -23.76
C GLN A 292 -61.01 -18.46 -24.10
#